data_7328a22f62a39afd07b53a24c3e23008
#
_entry.id   7328a22f62a39afd07b53a24c3e23008
#
_cell.length_a   1.000
_cell.length_b   1.000
_cell.length_c   1.000
_cell.angle_alpha   90.00
_cell.angle_beta   90.00
_cell.angle_gamma   90.00
#
_symmetry.space_group_name_H-M   'P 1'
#
loop_
_entity.id
_entity.type
_entity.pdbx_description
1 polymer ?
#
loop_
_entity_poly.entity_id
_entity_poly.type
_entity_poly.pdbx_seq_one_letter_code
_entity_poly.pdbx_strand_id
1 'polypeptide(L)'
;MALLHTARGDFETIVDGPEDGPLILLLHGFPELNISWRHQIPALAAAGYRVVAPNQRGYSGSPQDGSYATHDLAADVVAMIDAMGAVKATVVGHDWGGGVAWTVAQLFPQRVERLVAMNCPPPQVLIHDLLTNPSQTAKSWYMFFFQMPRLPEKFVAANIAKMLVAGSYNRTVWNHETLAPYVEAISTPADARGPVNWYRGASRGRRSSRKAEPITAPTLIVWGTKDRFLSLSMIAPQALRSTMAYGNEPTIVLIDEAGHYVQSEAPQEVTTALLNWLGPA
;
A
#
# COMPACT_ATOMS: atom_id res chain seq x y z
N MET A 1 2.14 -5.45 19.23
CA MET A 1 1.50 -6.00 18.01
C MET A 1 0.43 -6.97 18.44
N ALA A 2 -0.69 -7.04 17.73
CA ALA A 2 -1.84 -7.92 18.00
C ALA A 2 -2.04 -8.87 16.82
N LEU A 3 -2.72 -9.98 17.05
CA LEU A 3 -3.11 -10.91 15.99
C LEU A 3 -4.59 -10.65 15.65
N LEU A 4 -4.88 -10.26 14.42
CA LEU A 4 -6.24 -10.07 13.94
C LEU A 4 -6.72 -11.36 13.26
N HIS A 5 -7.66 -12.04 13.90
CA HIS A 5 -8.27 -13.25 13.38
C HIS A 5 -9.34 -12.91 12.34
N THR A 6 -9.20 -13.41 11.14
CA THR A 6 -10.13 -13.19 10.03
C THR A 6 -10.56 -14.51 9.38
N ALA A 7 -11.61 -14.48 8.58
CA ALA A 7 -12.03 -15.65 7.78
C ALA A 7 -10.99 -16.07 6.71
N ARG A 8 -9.93 -15.26 6.49
CA ARG A 8 -8.90 -15.50 5.49
C ARG A 8 -7.51 -15.74 6.08
N GLY A 9 -7.45 -15.93 7.39
CA GLY A 9 -6.25 -16.19 8.18
C GLY A 9 -5.99 -15.12 9.22
N ASP A 10 -4.94 -15.32 9.98
CA ASP A 10 -4.54 -14.46 11.07
C ASP A 10 -3.47 -13.47 10.61
N PHE A 11 -3.67 -12.19 10.85
CA PHE A 11 -2.77 -11.13 10.42
C PHE A 11 -2.15 -10.43 11.63
N GLU A 12 -0.83 -10.34 11.63
CA GLU A 12 -0.12 -9.53 12.61
C GLU A 12 -0.43 -8.05 12.36
N THR A 13 -0.92 -7.34 13.37
CA THR A 13 -1.39 -5.97 13.22
C THR A 13 -0.88 -5.07 14.34
N ILE A 14 -0.75 -3.77 14.03
CA ILE A 14 -0.76 -2.69 15.01
C ILE A 14 -2.19 -2.16 15.06
N VAL A 15 -2.77 -2.10 16.27
CA VAL A 15 -4.09 -1.50 16.50
C VAL A 15 -3.93 -0.39 17.53
N ASP A 16 -4.49 0.79 17.24
CA ASP A 16 -4.42 1.97 18.12
C ASP A 16 -5.70 2.80 17.98
N GLY A 17 -5.94 3.67 18.96
CA GLY A 17 -7.11 4.56 19.00
C GLY A 17 -8.34 3.94 19.64
N PRO A 18 -9.45 4.70 19.74
CA PRO A 18 -10.68 4.28 20.40
C PRO A 18 -11.36 3.14 19.66
N GLU A 19 -11.92 2.18 20.41
CA GLU A 19 -12.56 0.99 19.85
C GLU A 19 -13.80 1.30 19.01
N ASP A 20 -14.51 2.36 19.36
CA ASP A 20 -15.71 2.87 18.70
C ASP A 20 -15.43 3.94 17.62
N GLY A 21 -14.15 4.30 17.44
CA GLY A 21 -13.74 5.27 16.42
C GLY A 21 -13.95 4.77 14.99
N PRO A 22 -14.12 5.68 14.02
CA PRO A 22 -14.18 5.31 12.60
C PRO A 22 -12.92 4.54 12.17
N LEU A 23 -13.11 3.40 11.50
CA LEU A 23 -12.03 2.49 11.14
C LEU A 23 -11.16 3.03 10.00
N ILE A 24 -9.84 3.04 10.22
CA ILE A 24 -8.81 3.27 9.18
C ILE A 24 -7.93 2.02 9.07
N LEU A 25 -7.77 1.50 7.85
CA LEU A 25 -6.80 0.46 7.52
C LEU A 25 -5.60 1.08 6.79
N LEU A 26 -4.39 0.83 7.29
CA LEU A 26 -3.13 1.33 6.74
C LEU A 26 -2.34 0.17 6.09
N LEU A 27 -2.30 0.13 4.77
CA LEU A 27 -1.72 -0.94 3.97
C LEU A 27 -0.32 -0.53 3.49
N HIS A 28 0.71 -1.22 3.97
CA HIS A 28 2.10 -0.94 3.60
C HIS A 28 2.46 -1.41 2.19
N GLY A 29 3.56 -0.92 1.65
CA GLY A 29 4.11 -1.31 0.35
C GLY A 29 5.17 -2.40 0.41
N PHE A 30 5.86 -2.59 -0.72
CA PHE A 30 7.00 -3.49 -0.85
C PHE A 30 8.32 -2.70 -0.67
N PRO A 31 9.29 -3.21 0.03
CA PRO A 31 9.29 -4.38 0.91
C PRO A 31 9.11 -3.97 2.38
N GLU A 32 8.05 -3.26 2.68
CA GLU A 32 7.80 -2.68 3.99
C GLU A 32 7.04 -3.63 4.93
N LEU A 33 6.71 -3.11 6.12
CA LEU A 33 5.90 -3.73 7.16
C LEU A 33 4.89 -2.72 7.72
N ASN A 34 4.01 -3.17 8.61
CA ASN A 34 3.06 -2.31 9.31
C ASN A 34 3.71 -1.13 10.06
N ILE A 35 4.96 -1.28 10.51
CA ILE A 35 5.73 -0.22 11.16
C ILE A 35 6.10 0.95 10.24
N SER A 36 5.92 0.84 8.93
CA SER A 36 6.09 1.97 8.01
C SER A 36 5.15 3.12 8.35
N TRP A 37 4.06 2.82 9.03
CA TRP A 37 3.04 3.76 9.51
C TRP A 37 3.27 4.31 10.93
N ARG A 38 4.44 4.04 11.53
CA ARG A 38 4.78 4.41 12.92
C ARG A 38 4.55 5.88 13.28
N HIS A 39 4.60 6.77 12.30
CA HIS A 39 4.38 8.21 12.49
C HIS A 39 2.91 8.60 12.33
N GLN A 40 2.16 7.93 11.48
CA GLN A 40 0.76 8.23 11.18
C GLN A 40 -0.18 7.61 12.21
N ILE A 41 0.12 6.39 12.68
CA ILE A 41 -0.73 5.65 13.63
C ILE A 41 -1.06 6.48 14.88
N PRO A 42 -0.10 7.01 15.66
CA PRO A 42 -0.42 7.73 16.89
C PRO A 42 -1.18 9.03 16.64
N ALA A 43 -0.92 9.70 15.53
CA ALA A 43 -1.58 10.95 15.19
C ALA A 43 -3.06 10.73 14.79
N LEU A 44 -3.34 9.68 14.01
CA LEU A 44 -4.70 9.31 13.62
C LEU A 44 -5.49 8.78 14.83
N ALA A 45 -4.86 7.98 15.70
CA ALA A 45 -5.47 7.52 16.94
C ALA A 45 -5.83 8.68 17.88
N ALA A 46 -4.92 9.64 18.04
CA ALA A 46 -5.17 10.85 18.82
C ALA A 46 -6.29 11.74 18.24
N ALA A 47 -6.53 11.67 16.92
CA ALA A 47 -7.63 12.34 16.24
C ALA A 47 -8.98 11.59 16.38
N GLY A 48 -9.03 10.47 17.10
CA GLY A 48 -10.25 9.72 17.40
C GLY A 48 -10.53 8.55 16.45
N TYR A 49 -9.64 8.24 15.50
CA TYR A 49 -9.80 7.11 14.60
C TYR A 49 -9.35 5.79 15.24
N ARG A 50 -10.05 4.70 14.93
CA ARG A 50 -9.59 3.35 15.19
C ARG A 50 -8.67 2.92 14.05
N VAL A 51 -7.37 2.83 14.32
CA VAL A 51 -6.34 2.59 13.33
C VAL A 51 -5.88 1.14 13.37
N VAL A 52 -5.85 0.47 12.22
CA VAL A 52 -5.36 -0.90 12.06
C VAL A 52 -4.34 -0.93 10.92
N ALA A 53 -3.12 -1.33 11.24
CA ALA A 53 -2.03 -1.49 10.28
C ALA A 53 -1.58 -2.97 10.28
N PRO A 54 -2.02 -3.78 9.32
CA PRO A 54 -1.60 -5.18 9.21
C PRO A 54 -0.24 -5.30 8.53
N ASN A 55 0.54 -6.32 8.92
CA ASN A 55 1.44 -6.96 7.97
C ASN A 55 0.57 -7.70 6.97
N GLN A 56 0.67 -7.38 5.68
CA GLN A 56 -0.19 -7.97 4.66
C GLN A 56 0.22 -9.41 4.33
N ARG A 57 -0.62 -10.15 3.61
CA ARG A 57 -0.34 -11.53 3.19
C ARG A 57 1.07 -11.67 2.61
N GLY A 58 1.81 -12.70 3.04
CA GLY A 58 3.17 -12.96 2.62
C GLY A 58 4.25 -12.27 3.43
N TYR A 59 3.87 -11.42 4.38
CA TYR A 59 4.79 -10.76 5.32
C TYR A 59 4.75 -11.42 6.70
N SER A 60 5.78 -11.16 7.51
CA SER A 60 5.96 -11.75 8.84
C SER A 60 4.69 -11.70 9.69
N GLY A 61 4.38 -12.79 10.39
CA GLY A 61 3.23 -12.87 11.28
C GLY A 61 1.86 -12.92 10.58
N SER A 62 1.83 -13.02 9.24
CA SER A 62 0.62 -13.05 8.44
C SER A 62 0.60 -14.26 7.49
N PRO A 63 -0.56 -14.62 6.87
CA PRO A 63 -0.66 -15.82 6.05
C PRO A 63 0.36 -15.84 4.90
N GLN A 64 1.13 -16.93 4.78
CA GLN A 64 2.16 -17.09 3.76
C GLN A 64 1.64 -17.84 2.53
N ASP A 65 0.59 -18.62 2.70
CA ASP A 65 -0.01 -19.44 1.66
C ASP A 65 -1.21 -18.76 1.00
N GLY A 66 -1.63 -19.31 -0.13
CA GLY A 66 -2.78 -18.85 -0.89
C GLY A 66 -2.41 -18.01 -2.11
N SER A 67 -3.42 -17.35 -2.66
CA SER A 67 -3.26 -16.53 -3.86
C SER A 67 -2.75 -15.13 -3.51
N TYR A 68 -1.85 -14.64 -4.34
CA TYR A 68 -1.32 -13.28 -4.31
C TYR A 68 -1.90 -12.41 -5.45
N ALA A 69 -2.98 -12.87 -6.10
CA ALA A 69 -3.68 -12.04 -7.07
C ALA A 69 -4.30 -10.82 -6.37
N THR A 70 -4.26 -9.67 -6.99
CA THR A 70 -4.63 -8.40 -6.35
C THR A 70 -6.07 -8.41 -5.80
N HIS A 71 -6.99 -9.12 -6.46
CA HIS A 71 -8.36 -9.26 -5.97
C HIS A 71 -8.47 -10.15 -4.71
N ASP A 72 -7.57 -11.12 -4.52
CA ASP A 72 -7.52 -11.93 -3.31
C ASP A 72 -6.93 -11.14 -2.15
N LEU A 73 -5.89 -10.32 -2.42
CA LEU A 73 -5.35 -9.38 -1.43
C LEU A 73 -6.41 -8.33 -1.04
N ALA A 74 -7.21 -7.86 -1.98
CA ALA A 74 -8.35 -6.98 -1.68
C ALA A 74 -9.43 -7.68 -0.83
N ALA A 75 -9.67 -8.98 -1.05
CA ALA A 75 -10.57 -9.76 -0.21
C ALA A 75 -10.03 -9.97 1.23
N ASP A 76 -8.71 -10.02 1.41
CA ASP A 76 -8.09 -10.03 2.74
C ASP A 76 -8.43 -8.73 3.51
N VAL A 77 -8.34 -7.57 2.84
CA VAL A 77 -8.73 -6.27 3.43
C VAL A 77 -10.20 -6.25 3.84
N VAL A 78 -11.10 -6.78 3.00
CA VAL A 78 -12.53 -6.90 3.35
C VAL A 78 -12.72 -7.79 4.58
N ALA A 79 -12.01 -8.91 4.67
CA ALA A 79 -12.07 -9.79 5.84
C ALA A 79 -11.53 -9.11 7.12
N MET A 80 -10.53 -8.23 7.00
CA MET A 80 -10.08 -7.42 8.13
C MET A 80 -11.14 -6.41 8.57
N ILE A 81 -11.84 -5.74 7.64
CA ILE A 81 -12.96 -4.85 7.96
C ILE A 81 -14.06 -5.63 8.71
N ASP A 82 -14.40 -6.85 8.26
CA ASP A 82 -15.38 -7.72 8.91
C ASP A 82 -14.93 -8.11 10.33
N ALA A 83 -13.67 -8.51 10.49
CA ALA A 83 -13.10 -8.90 11.77
C ALA A 83 -13.05 -7.75 12.79
N MET A 84 -12.96 -6.50 12.30
CA MET A 84 -13.04 -5.30 13.14
C MET A 84 -14.49 -4.91 13.48
N GLY A 85 -15.50 -5.66 13.00
CA GLY A 85 -16.92 -5.38 13.20
C GLY A 85 -17.46 -4.19 12.42
N ALA A 86 -16.70 -3.69 11.44
CA ALA A 86 -17.09 -2.51 10.68
C ALA A 86 -17.78 -2.86 9.35
N VAL A 87 -18.72 -2.00 8.93
CA VAL A 87 -19.36 -2.11 7.61
C VAL A 87 -18.46 -1.56 6.51
N LYS A 88 -17.77 -0.46 6.81
CA LYS A 88 -16.86 0.26 5.91
C LYS A 88 -15.62 0.71 6.66
N ALA A 89 -14.57 1.01 5.93
CA ALA A 89 -13.36 1.63 6.45
C ALA A 89 -12.82 2.70 5.49
N THR A 90 -12.07 3.65 6.04
CA THR A 90 -11.11 4.40 5.25
C THR A 90 -9.94 3.48 4.94
N VAL A 91 -9.64 3.28 3.66
CA VAL A 91 -8.54 2.42 3.23
C VAL A 91 -7.40 3.30 2.72
N VAL A 92 -6.29 3.26 3.41
CA VAL A 92 -5.06 4.00 3.10
C VAL A 92 -4.01 3.01 2.64
N GLY A 93 -3.38 3.23 1.51
CA GLY A 93 -2.35 2.33 1.01
C GLY A 93 -1.18 3.05 0.37
N HIS A 94 0.01 2.53 0.58
CA HIS A 94 1.25 2.96 -0.04
C HIS A 94 1.77 1.88 -0.98
N ASP A 95 2.30 2.24 -2.16
CA ASP A 95 2.89 1.32 -3.14
C ASP A 95 1.97 0.12 -3.42
N TRP A 96 2.38 -1.13 -3.21
CA TRP A 96 1.51 -2.31 -3.35
C TRP A 96 0.25 -2.24 -2.48
N GLY A 97 0.36 -1.71 -1.24
CA GLY A 97 -0.81 -1.45 -0.41
C GLY A 97 -1.77 -0.45 -1.04
N GLY A 98 -1.25 0.54 -1.78
CA GLY A 98 -2.04 1.45 -2.62
C GLY A 98 -2.73 0.72 -3.75
N GLY A 99 -2.03 -0.18 -4.45
CA GLY A 99 -2.62 -1.03 -5.49
C GLY A 99 -3.77 -1.90 -4.98
N VAL A 100 -3.62 -2.45 -3.77
CA VAL A 100 -4.70 -3.17 -3.07
C VAL A 100 -5.84 -2.22 -2.71
N ALA A 101 -5.56 -1.04 -2.15
CA ALA A 101 -6.58 -0.05 -1.78
C ALA A 101 -7.45 0.38 -2.98
N TRP A 102 -6.81 0.68 -4.13
CA TRP A 102 -7.51 0.92 -5.39
C TRP A 102 -8.40 -0.26 -5.80
N THR A 103 -7.89 -1.49 -5.66
CA THR A 103 -8.63 -2.71 -6.01
C THR A 103 -9.82 -2.94 -5.07
N VAL A 104 -9.66 -2.68 -3.76
CA VAL A 104 -10.80 -2.74 -2.81
C VAL A 104 -11.87 -1.75 -3.22
N ALA A 105 -11.51 -0.51 -3.52
CA ALA A 105 -12.46 0.53 -3.90
C ALA A 105 -13.21 0.19 -5.22
N GLN A 106 -12.57 -0.51 -6.15
CA GLN A 106 -13.19 -0.92 -7.42
C GLN A 106 -14.03 -2.20 -7.33
N LEU A 107 -13.61 -3.18 -6.52
CA LEU A 107 -14.28 -4.48 -6.43
C LEU A 107 -15.29 -4.58 -5.27
N PHE A 108 -15.12 -3.74 -4.26
CA PHE A 108 -15.91 -3.74 -3.04
C PHE A 108 -16.29 -2.31 -2.61
N PRO A 109 -16.87 -1.47 -3.52
CA PRO A 109 -17.12 -0.05 -3.25
C PRO A 109 -17.95 0.19 -1.99
N GLN A 110 -18.86 -0.75 -1.64
CA GLN A 110 -19.67 -0.69 -0.43
C GLN A 110 -18.88 -0.87 0.88
N ARG A 111 -17.60 -1.26 0.80
CA ARG A 111 -16.71 -1.48 1.97
C ARG A 111 -15.74 -0.32 2.20
N VAL A 112 -15.70 0.65 1.29
CA VAL A 112 -14.79 1.78 1.34
C VAL A 112 -15.58 3.05 1.66
N GLU A 113 -15.23 3.66 2.80
CA GLU A 113 -15.77 4.97 3.18
C GLU A 113 -15.00 6.08 2.46
N ARG A 114 -13.67 6.00 2.50
CA ARG A 114 -12.74 6.91 1.84
C ARG A 114 -11.52 6.13 1.36
N LEU A 115 -10.90 6.57 0.28
CA LEU A 115 -9.69 5.97 -0.29
C LEU A 115 -8.53 6.95 -0.18
N VAL A 116 -7.38 6.47 0.29
CA VAL A 116 -6.11 7.20 0.20
C VAL A 116 -5.07 6.34 -0.48
N ALA A 117 -4.45 6.85 -1.52
CA ALA A 117 -3.35 6.19 -2.21
C ALA A 117 -2.08 7.05 -2.16
N MET A 118 -0.98 6.45 -1.71
CA MET A 118 0.31 7.13 -1.59
C MET A 118 1.32 6.51 -2.54
N ASN A 119 1.91 7.33 -3.41
CA ASN A 119 2.90 6.91 -4.40
C ASN A 119 2.49 5.61 -5.12
N CYS A 120 1.21 5.51 -5.49
CA CYS A 120 0.66 4.38 -6.22
C CYS A 120 -0.51 4.85 -7.11
N PRO A 121 -0.43 4.69 -8.44
CA PRO A 121 -1.53 4.95 -9.34
C PRO A 121 -2.53 3.78 -9.31
N PRO A 122 -3.75 3.95 -9.86
CA PRO A 122 -4.64 2.83 -10.12
C PRO A 122 -3.94 1.75 -10.96
N PRO A 123 -4.17 0.45 -10.70
CA PRO A 123 -3.47 -0.64 -11.41
C PRO A 123 -3.59 -0.58 -12.94
N GLN A 124 -4.75 -0.18 -13.48
CA GLN A 124 -4.94 -0.04 -14.93
C GLN A 124 -4.11 1.11 -15.52
N VAL A 125 -3.88 2.18 -14.78
CA VAL A 125 -3.02 3.29 -15.20
C VAL A 125 -1.57 2.84 -15.24
N LEU A 126 -1.10 2.13 -14.21
CA LEU A 126 0.24 1.55 -14.19
C LEU A 126 0.47 0.61 -15.39
N ILE A 127 -0.47 -0.30 -15.67
CA ILE A 127 -0.40 -1.23 -16.78
C ILE A 127 -0.34 -0.46 -18.12
N HIS A 128 -1.18 0.55 -18.28
CA HIS A 128 -1.18 1.40 -19.48
C HIS A 128 0.18 2.07 -19.68
N ASP A 129 0.71 2.71 -18.64
CA ASP A 129 2.01 3.40 -18.69
C ASP A 129 3.18 2.42 -18.96
N LEU A 130 3.14 1.23 -18.37
CA LEU A 130 4.13 0.17 -18.68
C LEU A 130 4.15 -0.24 -20.15
N LEU A 131 3.02 -0.14 -20.84
CA LEU A 131 2.90 -0.53 -22.23
C LEU A 131 3.15 0.62 -23.22
N THR A 132 2.98 1.88 -22.80
CA THR A 132 2.97 3.05 -23.69
C THR A 132 4.08 4.05 -23.39
N ASN A 133 4.71 3.99 -22.21
CA ASN A 133 5.73 4.93 -21.77
C ASN A 133 7.09 4.22 -21.55
N PRO A 134 8.02 4.29 -22.54
CA PRO A 134 9.34 3.61 -22.40
C PRO A 134 10.13 4.04 -21.17
N SER A 135 10.00 5.29 -20.72
CA SER A 135 10.67 5.77 -19.52
C SER A 135 10.14 5.04 -18.27
N GLN A 136 8.82 4.85 -18.17
CA GLN A 136 8.24 4.09 -17.08
C GLN A 136 8.61 2.60 -17.16
N THR A 137 8.60 2.02 -18.34
CA THR A 137 9.03 0.62 -18.55
C THR A 137 10.47 0.42 -18.05
N ALA A 138 11.36 1.36 -18.38
CA ALA A 138 12.74 1.33 -17.90
C ALA A 138 12.86 1.46 -16.39
N LYS A 139 12.10 2.34 -15.73
CA LYS A 139 12.05 2.45 -14.27
C LYS A 139 11.53 1.18 -13.59
N SER A 140 10.63 0.47 -14.24
CA SER A 140 9.94 -0.72 -13.75
C SER A 140 10.65 -2.05 -14.07
N TRP A 141 11.92 -2.02 -14.50
CA TRP A 141 12.70 -3.22 -14.88
C TRP A 141 12.69 -4.31 -13.80
N TYR A 142 12.66 -3.90 -12.53
CA TYR A 142 12.64 -4.82 -11.38
C TYR A 142 11.37 -5.69 -11.34
N MET A 143 10.25 -5.21 -11.87
CA MET A 143 9.01 -6.01 -11.95
C MET A 143 9.20 -7.24 -12.85
N PHE A 144 9.99 -7.12 -13.92
CA PHE A 144 10.37 -8.25 -14.78
C PHE A 144 11.39 -9.15 -14.09
N PHE A 145 12.37 -8.59 -13.38
CA PHE A 145 13.33 -9.34 -12.59
C PHE A 145 12.62 -10.22 -11.55
N PHE A 146 11.59 -9.71 -10.87
CA PHE A 146 10.83 -10.47 -9.88
C PHE A 146 9.98 -11.61 -10.45
N GLN A 147 9.87 -11.73 -11.77
CA GLN A 147 9.27 -12.90 -12.40
C GLN A 147 10.21 -14.13 -12.46
N MET A 148 11.50 -13.93 -12.25
CA MET A 148 12.49 -15.02 -12.27
C MET A 148 12.32 -15.93 -11.03
N PRO A 149 12.58 -17.24 -11.16
CA PRO A 149 12.51 -18.16 -10.03
C PRO A 149 13.74 -18.00 -9.11
N ARG A 150 13.52 -18.02 -7.81
CA ARG A 150 14.53 -18.12 -6.72
C ARG A 150 15.58 -17.00 -6.63
N LEU A 151 15.92 -16.33 -7.72
CA LEU A 151 16.93 -15.29 -7.72
C LEU A 151 16.46 -14.00 -7.02
N PRO A 152 15.21 -13.52 -7.27
CA PRO A 152 14.67 -12.34 -6.59
C PRO A 152 14.61 -12.50 -5.07
N GLU A 153 14.20 -13.67 -4.57
CA GLU A 153 14.11 -13.92 -3.13
C GLU A 153 15.48 -13.82 -2.46
N LYS A 154 16.53 -14.39 -3.08
CA LYS A 154 17.91 -14.28 -2.60
C LYS A 154 18.39 -12.83 -2.61
N PHE A 155 18.06 -12.10 -3.69
CA PHE A 155 18.43 -10.70 -3.84
C PHE A 155 17.76 -9.81 -2.78
N VAL A 156 16.45 -9.96 -2.58
CA VAL A 156 15.69 -9.16 -1.61
C VAL A 156 16.20 -9.42 -0.20
N ALA A 157 16.32 -10.69 0.22
CA ALA A 157 16.81 -11.04 1.55
C ALA A 157 18.22 -10.49 1.83
N ALA A 158 19.12 -10.53 0.84
CA ALA A 158 20.47 -10.04 1.01
C ALA A 158 20.60 -8.50 0.95
N ASN A 159 19.60 -7.78 0.44
CA ASN A 159 19.74 -6.36 0.12
C ASN A 159 18.60 -5.48 0.63
N ILE A 160 17.69 -5.95 1.48
CA ILE A 160 16.51 -5.19 1.90
C ILE A 160 16.81 -3.80 2.42
N ALA A 161 17.81 -3.65 3.32
CA ALA A 161 18.23 -2.35 3.83
C ALA A 161 18.73 -1.42 2.70
N LYS A 162 19.53 -1.96 1.78
CA LYS A 162 20.02 -1.19 0.63
C LYS A 162 18.89 -0.79 -0.31
N MET A 163 17.87 -1.64 -0.48
CA MET A 163 16.71 -1.35 -1.33
C MET A 163 15.88 -0.19 -0.75
N LEU A 164 15.60 -0.20 0.55
CA LEU A 164 14.89 0.89 1.22
C LEU A 164 15.66 2.21 1.10
N VAL A 165 16.94 2.21 1.46
CA VAL A 165 17.80 3.41 1.37
C VAL A 165 17.94 3.91 -0.08
N ALA A 166 18.19 3.02 -1.03
CA ALA A 166 18.39 3.40 -2.44
C ALA A 166 17.07 3.85 -3.10
N GLY A 167 15.93 3.31 -2.67
CA GLY A 167 14.61 3.70 -3.17
C GLY A 167 14.14 5.06 -2.67
N SER A 168 14.66 5.53 -1.55
CA SER A 168 14.30 6.82 -0.96
C SER A 168 15.05 7.98 -1.60
N TYR A 169 14.39 9.13 -1.70
CA TYR A 169 15.00 10.41 -1.98
C TYR A 169 15.69 10.95 -0.72
N ASN A 170 14.94 11.10 0.37
CA ASN A 170 15.47 11.45 1.68
C ASN A 170 16.00 10.20 2.40
N ARG A 171 17.28 9.92 2.23
CA ARG A 171 17.93 8.73 2.81
C ARG A 171 18.22 8.86 4.31
N THR A 172 18.13 10.06 4.88
CA THR A 172 18.45 10.30 6.30
C THR A 172 17.42 9.72 7.26
N VAL A 173 16.22 9.37 6.75
CA VAL A 173 15.16 8.71 7.52
C VAL A 173 15.51 7.26 7.90
N TRP A 174 16.53 6.69 7.25
CA TRP A 174 17.00 5.34 7.46
C TRP A 174 18.29 5.33 8.28
N ASN A 175 18.22 4.76 9.46
CA ASN A 175 19.36 4.44 10.31
C ASN A 175 19.29 2.96 10.72
N HIS A 176 20.21 2.50 11.54
CA HIS A 176 20.24 1.11 11.99
C HIS A 176 18.94 0.70 12.71
N GLU A 177 18.41 1.55 13.57
CA GLU A 177 17.21 1.28 14.36
C GLU A 177 15.96 1.18 13.46
N THR A 178 15.80 2.11 12.51
CA THR A 178 14.65 2.12 11.59
C THR A 178 14.70 1.00 10.55
N LEU A 179 15.89 0.51 10.18
CA LEU A 179 16.07 -0.58 9.23
C LEU A 179 16.00 -1.97 9.87
N ALA A 180 16.39 -2.11 11.15
CA ALA A 180 16.51 -3.39 11.82
C ALA A 180 15.26 -4.27 11.72
N PRO A 181 14.03 -3.77 11.96
CA PRO A 181 12.83 -4.60 11.85
C PRO A 181 12.58 -5.17 10.45
N TYR A 182 12.89 -4.42 9.39
CA TYR A 182 12.75 -4.88 8.01
C TYR A 182 13.78 -5.96 7.67
N VAL A 183 15.02 -5.78 8.13
CA VAL A 183 16.12 -6.74 7.94
C VAL A 183 15.83 -8.04 8.69
N GLU A 184 15.30 -7.97 9.89
CA GLU A 184 14.92 -9.13 10.68
C GLU A 184 13.76 -9.90 10.04
N ALA A 185 12.72 -9.19 9.61
CA ALA A 185 11.53 -9.78 9.00
C ALA A 185 11.78 -10.43 7.64
N ILE A 186 12.77 -9.97 6.89
CA ILE A 186 13.12 -10.52 5.55
C ILE A 186 14.63 -10.87 5.55
N SER A 187 15.00 -11.81 6.40
CA SER A 187 16.39 -12.23 6.61
C SER A 187 16.81 -13.42 5.73
N THR A 188 15.85 -14.20 5.23
CA THR A 188 16.10 -15.37 4.40
C THR A 188 15.34 -15.32 3.07
N PRO A 189 15.74 -16.08 2.05
CA PRO A 189 14.97 -16.20 0.82
C PRO A 189 13.55 -16.74 1.02
N ALA A 190 13.29 -17.47 2.09
CA ALA A 190 11.95 -17.96 2.44
C ALA A 190 11.05 -16.78 2.86
N ASP A 191 11.55 -15.87 3.68
CA ASP A 191 10.83 -14.66 4.12
C ASP A 191 10.52 -13.72 2.95
N ALA A 192 11.45 -13.62 1.99
CA ALA A 192 11.27 -12.79 0.80
C ALA A 192 10.27 -13.36 -0.22
N ARG A 193 9.87 -14.65 -0.07
CA ARG A 193 8.98 -15.33 -1.03
C ARG A 193 7.61 -14.68 -1.12
N GLY A 194 7.00 -14.37 0.01
CA GLY A 194 5.71 -13.69 0.07
C GLY A 194 5.73 -12.35 -0.64
N PRO A 195 6.58 -11.40 -0.21
CA PRO A 195 6.75 -10.10 -0.86
C PRO A 195 6.97 -10.18 -2.39
N VAL A 196 7.86 -11.07 -2.85
CA VAL A 196 8.12 -11.26 -4.29
C VAL A 196 6.89 -11.83 -5.02
N ASN A 197 6.12 -12.68 -4.37
CA ASN A 197 4.91 -13.27 -4.97
C ASN A 197 3.80 -12.25 -5.27
N TRP A 198 3.81 -11.07 -4.67
CA TRP A 198 2.89 -9.99 -5.04
C TRP A 198 3.06 -9.58 -6.52
N TYR A 199 4.31 -9.45 -6.98
CA TYR A 199 4.62 -9.15 -8.39
C TYR A 199 4.23 -10.30 -9.32
N ARG A 200 4.41 -11.54 -8.90
CA ARG A 200 4.01 -12.73 -9.67
C ARG A 200 2.50 -12.91 -9.69
N GLY A 201 1.84 -12.67 -8.56
CA GLY A 201 0.38 -12.74 -8.44
C GLY A 201 -0.35 -11.72 -9.29
N ALA A 202 0.17 -10.50 -9.36
CA ALA A 202 -0.40 -9.45 -10.22
C ALA A 202 -0.28 -9.78 -11.71
N SER A 203 0.82 -10.42 -12.15
CA SER A 203 1.06 -10.72 -13.57
C SER A 203 0.47 -12.06 -14.02
N ARG A 204 0.44 -13.06 -13.13
CA ARG A 204 0.08 -14.46 -13.44
C ARG A 204 -1.18 -14.93 -12.71
N GLY A 205 -1.68 -14.14 -11.77
CA GLY A 205 -2.86 -14.47 -10.99
C GLY A 205 -4.12 -14.59 -11.85
N ARG A 206 -5.09 -15.38 -11.37
CA ARG A 206 -6.41 -15.45 -12.02
C ARG A 206 -7.05 -14.07 -12.00
N ARG A 207 -7.78 -13.73 -13.07
CA ARG A 207 -8.58 -12.50 -13.09
C ARG A 207 -9.75 -12.64 -12.12
N SER A 208 -10.13 -11.52 -11.49
CA SER A 208 -11.35 -11.44 -10.69
C SER A 208 -12.58 -11.79 -11.52
N SER A 209 -13.52 -12.54 -10.94
CA SER A 209 -14.86 -12.67 -11.49
C SER A 209 -15.74 -11.43 -11.23
N ARG A 210 -15.35 -10.58 -10.29
CA ARG A 210 -16.02 -9.30 -10.04
C ARG A 210 -15.62 -8.29 -11.10
N LYS A 211 -16.59 -7.54 -11.58
CA LYS A 211 -16.36 -6.41 -12.46
C LYS A 211 -15.77 -5.25 -11.62
N ALA A 212 -14.74 -4.61 -12.14
CA ALA A 212 -14.24 -3.38 -11.55
C ALA A 212 -15.23 -2.24 -11.84
N GLU A 213 -15.65 -1.55 -10.79
CA GLU A 213 -16.55 -0.40 -10.90
C GLU A 213 -15.74 0.90 -10.81
N PRO A 214 -16.20 1.99 -11.43
CA PRO A 214 -15.61 3.32 -11.20
C PRO A 214 -15.68 3.69 -9.72
N ILE A 215 -14.64 4.34 -9.22
CA ILE A 215 -14.52 4.68 -7.80
C ILE A 215 -15.44 5.86 -7.47
N THR A 216 -16.34 5.63 -6.53
CA THR A 216 -17.27 6.64 -6.01
C THR A 216 -16.85 7.17 -4.64
N ALA A 217 -16.00 6.45 -3.91
CA ALA A 217 -15.51 6.90 -2.61
C ALA A 217 -14.66 8.18 -2.76
N PRO A 218 -14.81 9.18 -1.87
CA PRO A 218 -13.90 10.31 -1.81
C PRO A 218 -12.45 9.82 -1.78
N THR A 219 -11.60 10.40 -2.60
CA THR A 219 -10.24 9.90 -2.81
C THR A 219 -9.20 10.98 -2.58
N LEU A 220 -8.18 10.67 -1.79
CA LEU A 220 -6.96 11.45 -1.62
C LEU A 220 -5.79 10.72 -2.27
N ILE A 221 -5.00 11.42 -3.06
CA ILE A 221 -3.72 10.95 -3.56
C ILE A 221 -2.63 11.81 -2.93
N VAL A 222 -1.69 11.17 -2.21
CA VAL A 222 -0.48 11.82 -1.70
C VAL A 222 0.71 11.32 -2.49
N TRP A 223 1.56 12.22 -2.98
CA TRP A 223 2.64 11.82 -3.85
C TRP A 223 3.93 12.60 -3.59
N GLY A 224 5.00 11.87 -3.26
CA GLY A 224 6.35 12.42 -3.19
C GLY A 224 6.89 12.67 -4.61
N THR A 225 7.18 13.93 -4.95
CA THR A 225 7.52 14.34 -6.33
C THR A 225 8.85 13.79 -6.83
N LYS A 226 9.70 13.30 -5.92
CA LYS A 226 11.01 12.70 -6.23
C LYS A 226 10.96 11.16 -6.33
N ASP A 227 9.78 10.58 -6.56
CA ASP A 227 9.62 9.14 -6.75
C ASP A 227 10.47 8.64 -7.92
N ARG A 228 11.30 7.63 -7.64
CA ARG A 228 12.21 7.03 -8.64
C ARG A 228 11.58 5.90 -9.43
N PHE A 229 10.50 5.32 -8.90
CA PHE A 229 9.85 4.13 -9.46
C PHE A 229 8.66 4.48 -10.32
N LEU A 230 7.85 5.44 -9.88
CA LEU A 230 6.58 5.77 -10.50
C LEU A 230 6.55 7.22 -10.94
N SER A 231 6.05 7.44 -12.15
CA SER A 231 6.00 8.75 -12.78
C SER A 231 4.77 9.54 -12.32
N LEU A 232 4.96 10.82 -12.02
CA LEU A 232 3.89 11.73 -11.60
C LEU A 232 2.76 11.87 -12.66
N SER A 233 3.06 11.62 -13.94
CA SER A 233 2.07 11.61 -15.04
C SER A 233 0.92 10.63 -14.80
N MET A 234 1.13 9.58 -14.00
CA MET A 234 0.12 8.57 -13.71
C MET A 234 -1.04 9.08 -12.85
N ILE A 235 -0.88 10.21 -12.18
CA ILE A 235 -1.94 10.84 -11.39
C ILE A 235 -2.48 12.11 -12.05
N ALA A 236 -2.10 12.37 -13.30
CA ALA A 236 -2.71 13.45 -14.07
C ALA A 236 -4.23 13.20 -14.27
N PRO A 237 -5.07 14.24 -14.28
CA PRO A 237 -6.53 14.09 -14.38
C PRO A 237 -6.99 13.18 -15.53
N GLN A 238 -6.34 13.28 -16.70
CA GLN A 238 -6.65 12.45 -17.86
C GLN A 238 -6.33 10.98 -17.66
N ALA A 239 -5.28 10.65 -16.90
CA ALA A 239 -4.90 9.28 -16.57
C ALA A 239 -5.91 8.64 -15.60
N LEU A 240 -6.46 9.41 -14.68
CA LEU A 240 -7.40 8.94 -13.66
C LEU A 240 -8.84 8.84 -14.17
N ARG A 241 -9.18 9.48 -15.29
CA ARG A 241 -10.55 9.61 -15.79
C ARG A 241 -11.29 8.29 -15.98
N SER A 242 -10.60 7.22 -16.37
CA SER A 242 -11.20 5.90 -16.57
C SER A 242 -11.40 5.11 -15.26
N THR A 243 -10.83 5.59 -14.16
CA THR A 243 -10.87 4.92 -12.86
C THR A 243 -11.91 5.54 -11.94
N MET A 244 -12.06 6.86 -12.00
CA MET A 244 -12.97 7.61 -11.14
C MET A 244 -14.37 7.65 -11.73
N ALA A 245 -15.39 7.64 -10.88
CA ALA A 245 -16.76 7.91 -11.30
C ALA A 245 -16.89 9.37 -11.76
N TYR A 246 -17.83 9.61 -12.66
CA TYR A 246 -18.11 10.97 -13.14
C TYR A 246 -18.41 11.92 -11.97
N GLY A 247 -17.71 13.04 -11.93
CA GLY A 247 -17.84 14.04 -10.86
C GLY A 247 -17.12 13.70 -9.56
N ASN A 248 -16.41 12.56 -9.48
CA ASN A 248 -15.57 12.21 -8.33
C ASN A 248 -14.09 12.46 -8.66
N GLU A 249 -13.66 13.69 -8.56
CA GLU A 249 -12.25 14.05 -8.77
C GLU A 249 -11.46 13.87 -7.47
N PRO A 250 -10.29 13.19 -7.50
CA PRO A 250 -9.49 13.01 -6.31
C PRO A 250 -8.83 14.33 -5.87
N THR A 251 -8.72 14.52 -4.56
CA THR A 251 -7.80 15.52 -4.00
C THR A 251 -6.38 15.02 -4.20
N ILE A 252 -5.49 15.85 -4.71
CA ILE A 252 -4.07 15.50 -4.92
C ILE A 252 -3.20 16.42 -4.07
N VAL A 253 -2.36 15.83 -3.23
CA VAL A 253 -1.35 16.51 -2.43
C VAL A 253 0.02 16.05 -2.90
N LEU A 254 0.79 16.98 -3.44
CA LEU A 254 2.18 16.75 -3.84
C LEU A 254 3.10 17.18 -2.70
N ILE A 255 4.05 16.33 -2.35
CA ILE A 255 5.06 16.60 -1.33
C ILE A 255 6.41 16.71 -2.04
N ASP A 256 6.91 17.93 -2.12
CA ASP A 256 8.24 18.17 -2.64
C ASP A 256 9.30 17.64 -1.65
N GLU A 257 10.49 17.34 -2.19
CA GLU A 257 11.61 16.79 -1.40
C GLU A 257 11.31 15.44 -0.70
N ALA A 258 10.26 14.73 -1.12
CA ALA A 258 9.97 13.36 -0.74
C ALA A 258 9.93 12.43 -1.95
N GLY A 259 10.39 11.20 -1.77
CA GLY A 259 10.42 10.18 -2.80
C GLY A 259 9.30 9.16 -2.65
N HIS A 260 9.64 7.90 -2.92
CA HIS A 260 8.69 6.82 -2.98
C HIS A 260 8.08 6.48 -1.61
N TYR A 261 8.90 6.39 -0.58
CA TYR A 261 8.44 6.07 0.79
C TYR A 261 7.94 7.32 1.51
N VAL A 262 6.99 8.01 0.90
CA VAL A 262 6.56 9.35 1.29
C VAL A 262 6.13 9.45 2.75
N GLN A 263 5.44 8.43 3.31
CA GLN A 263 5.00 8.37 4.70
C GLN A 263 6.15 8.28 5.70
N SER A 264 7.31 7.79 5.26
CA SER A 264 8.55 7.73 6.05
C SER A 264 9.48 8.91 5.75
N GLU A 265 9.50 9.41 4.52
CA GLU A 265 10.40 10.49 4.07
C GLU A 265 9.91 11.89 4.47
N ALA A 266 8.59 12.08 4.55
CA ALA A 266 7.92 13.34 4.91
C ALA A 266 6.77 13.07 5.90
N PRO A 267 7.05 12.51 7.09
CA PRO A 267 6.00 12.01 7.98
C PRO A 267 5.06 13.11 8.51
N GLN A 268 5.55 14.31 8.74
CA GLN A 268 4.75 15.43 9.23
C GLN A 268 3.77 15.92 8.15
N GLU A 269 4.25 16.09 6.92
CA GLU A 269 3.47 16.57 5.77
C GLU A 269 2.40 15.53 5.40
N VAL A 270 2.74 14.26 5.38
CA VAL A 270 1.79 13.16 5.14
C VAL A 270 0.73 13.12 6.22
N THR A 271 1.13 13.19 7.50
CA THR A 271 0.19 13.18 8.63
C THR A 271 -0.75 14.38 8.57
N THR A 272 -0.22 15.56 8.28
CA THR A 272 -1.01 16.79 8.13
C THR A 272 -1.99 16.67 6.97
N ALA A 273 -1.56 16.16 5.82
CA ALA A 273 -2.44 15.95 4.66
C ALA A 273 -3.59 14.98 4.98
N LEU A 274 -3.29 13.88 5.69
CA LEU A 274 -4.30 12.93 6.14
C LEU A 274 -5.31 13.57 7.08
N LEU A 275 -4.86 14.22 8.15
CA LEU A 275 -5.72 14.81 9.17
C LEU A 275 -6.58 15.94 8.60
N ASN A 276 -6.01 16.80 7.76
CA ASN A 276 -6.77 17.89 7.12
C ASN A 276 -7.85 17.37 6.18
N TRP A 277 -7.59 16.29 5.45
CA TRP A 277 -8.54 15.73 4.51
C TRP A 277 -9.59 14.84 5.17
N LEU A 278 -9.21 14.10 6.21
CA LEU A 278 -10.13 13.24 6.96
C LEU A 278 -11.05 14.07 7.87
N GLY A 279 -10.56 15.15 8.44
CA GLY A 279 -11.25 15.91 9.49
C GLY A 279 -11.17 15.22 10.86
N PRO A 280 -11.92 15.71 11.84
CA PRO A 280 -12.09 15.00 13.11
C PRO A 280 -12.93 13.75 12.93
N ALA A 281 -12.66 12.71 13.75
CA ALA A 281 -13.37 11.42 13.75
C ALA A 281 -14.81 11.52 14.27
#